data_1aa6756678ab53e423b287bfc2142548
#
_entry.id   1aa6756678ab53e423b287bfc2142548
#
_cell.length_a   1.000
_cell.length_b   1.000
_cell.length_c   1.000
_cell.angle_alpha   90.00
_cell.angle_beta   90.00
_cell.angle_gamma   90.00
#
_symmetry.space_group_name_H-M   'P 1'
#
loop_
_entity.id
_entity.type
_entity.pdbx_description
1 polymer ?
#
loop_
_entity_poly.entity_id
_entity_poly.type
_entity_poly.pdbx_seq_one_letter_code
_entity_poly.pdbx_strand_id
1 'polypeptide(L)'
;MIDTFYLPGRVCSTKAIREIADKASAAYTMICLKPDIEWVYLGQERMVQVLEMTSATMVYSDRIQRVESQESRVESFAPVIDYQIGALRDDFDFGAVLLWDTKKLKSIVARMDKEYEYAGLYDLRLRASGPNGLGGWENLQHIPEYLYYEVETDTRKSGEKLFDYVDPRNRQVQIEMEQCVTAYLKYNCAYLLPGRYKELPKADDIYPVTASVIIPCKNRARTIADAIHSALTQKVRAPYSFNVIVVDDNSTDGTKEIIEELINGDAALNGANGELIYIAQDKTWHAIGGNWNVAIHDPRCGKYAIQLDSDDTYFDETTVQKFIDAFEAGLEPEQAIHSARYGMVIGTYQLTNMAGETLPPGVIDHREWTDDNGRNNALRINGLGAPRGFYVPLLRTINYPTTKYGEDYAVGLRISRDYPIGRIYDVVYNCRRWEDNSDANCDIIAMNRNNWYKDRLRTWELQARINAFVNS
;
A
#
# COMPACT_ATOMS: atom_id res chain seq x y z
N MET A 1 30.11 -12.99 23.29
CA MET A 1 28.98 -13.37 24.15
C MET A 1 27.72 -12.65 23.62
N ILE A 2 26.59 -13.34 23.60
CA ILE A 2 25.28 -12.85 23.14
C ILE A 2 24.27 -13.02 24.28
N ASP A 3 23.56 -11.97 24.63
CA ASP A 3 22.35 -12.09 25.46
C ASP A 3 21.15 -12.29 24.55
N THR A 4 20.35 -13.32 24.80
CA THR A 4 19.18 -13.65 23.99
C THR A 4 17.89 -13.36 24.74
N PHE A 5 16.97 -12.63 24.11
CA PHE A 5 15.66 -12.28 24.66
C PHE A 5 14.55 -12.71 23.71
N TYR A 6 13.48 -13.20 24.28
CA TYR A 6 12.27 -13.49 23.54
C TYR A 6 11.28 -12.32 23.65
N LEU A 7 10.80 -11.85 22.50
CA LEU A 7 9.79 -10.83 22.37
C LEU A 7 8.65 -11.38 21.47
N PRO A 8 7.45 -11.66 22.01
CA PRO A 8 6.40 -12.32 21.25
C PRO A 8 5.84 -11.40 20.15
N GLY A 9 6.36 -11.55 18.93
CA GLY A 9 5.90 -10.83 17.75
C GLY A 9 6.48 -9.42 17.61
N ARG A 10 5.99 -8.71 16.60
CA ARG A 10 6.46 -7.36 16.22
C ARG A 10 5.76 -6.24 16.98
N VAL A 11 4.57 -6.51 17.49
CA VAL A 11 3.76 -5.56 18.25
C VAL A 11 4.11 -5.69 19.72
N CYS A 12 4.77 -4.66 20.26
CA CYS A 12 5.22 -4.67 21.67
C CYS A 12 5.31 -3.25 22.21
N SER A 13 5.35 -3.15 23.56
CA SER A 13 5.47 -1.86 24.23
C SER A 13 6.91 -1.33 24.26
N THR A 14 7.05 0.00 24.37
CA THR A 14 8.32 0.66 24.63
C THR A 14 8.96 0.14 25.93
N LYS A 15 8.14 -0.15 26.93
CA LYS A 15 8.58 -0.74 28.21
C LYS A 15 9.31 -2.07 28.00
N ALA A 16 8.76 -2.97 27.18
CA ALA A 16 9.40 -4.26 26.88
C ALA A 16 10.78 -4.09 26.22
N ILE A 17 10.91 -3.13 25.31
CA ILE A 17 12.19 -2.80 24.69
C ILE A 17 13.19 -2.27 25.70
N ARG A 18 12.78 -1.39 26.63
CA ARG A 18 13.65 -0.88 27.70
C ARG A 18 14.10 -1.98 28.64
N GLU A 19 13.22 -2.89 29.02
CA GLU A 19 13.56 -4.02 29.89
C GLU A 19 14.63 -4.93 29.26
N ILE A 20 14.56 -5.14 27.93
CA ILE A 20 15.59 -5.86 27.18
C ILE A 20 16.91 -5.09 27.24
N ALA A 21 16.92 -3.80 26.93
CA ALA A 21 18.12 -2.98 26.94
C ALA A 21 18.77 -2.89 28.33
N ASP A 22 17.98 -2.82 29.40
CA ASP A 22 18.47 -2.76 30.78
C ASP A 22 19.14 -4.08 31.19
N LYS A 23 18.55 -5.21 30.83
CA LYS A 23 19.05 -6.55 31.15
C LYS A 23 20.24 -6.98 30.29
N ALA A 24 20.37 -6.44 29.08
CA ALA A 24 21.46 -6.76 28.18
C ALA A 24 22.82 -6.32 28.75
N SER A 25 23.76 -7.25 28.82
CA SER A 25 25.12 -7.04 29.40
C SER A 25 26.25 -7.49 28.45
N ALA A 26 25.94 -8.43 27.54
CA ALA A 26 26.86 -8.94 26.56
C ALA A 26 27.16 -7.91 25.44
N ALA A 27 28.19 -8.19 24.63
CA ALA A 27 28.55 -7.32 23.50
C ALA A 27 27.40 -7.21 22.46
N TYR A 28 26.64 -8.28 22.30
CA TYR A 28 25.54 -8.38 21.36
C TYR A 28 24.25 -8.79 22.05
N THR A 29 23.14 -8.22 21.57
CA THR A 29 21.77 -8.52 22.04
C THR A 29 20.98 -9.13 20.90
N MET A 30 20.52 -10.36 21.08
CA MET A 30 19.66 -11.06 20.16
C MET A 30 18.20 -10.96 20.62
N ILE A 31 17.33 -10.47 19.77
CA ILE A 31 15.88 -10.43 20.00
C ILE A 31 15.23 -11.44 19.07
N CYS A 32 14.62 -12.48 19.64
CA CYS A 32 13.87 -13.49 18.91
C CYS A 32 12.38 -13.15 18.98
N LEU A 33 11.71 -13.03 17.83
CA LEU A 33 10.28 -12.71 17.73
C LEU A 33 9.39 -13.95 17.76
N LYS A 34 10.00 -15.14 17.65
CA LYS A 34 9.37 -16.47 17.78
C LYS A 34 10.15 -17.31 18.78
N PRO A 35 9.49 -18.22 19.52
CA PRO A 35 10.14 -18.97 20.60
C PRO A 35 11.10 -20.06 20.08
N ASP A 36 10.72 -20.74 19.01
CA ASP A 36 11.39 -21.96 18.56
C ASP A 36 12.31 -21.67 17.36
N ILE A 37 13.48 -21.13 17.67
CA ILE A 37 14.53 -20.88 16.67
C ILE A 37 15.56 -21.99 16.73
N GLU A 38 15.75 -22.71 15.61
CA GLU A 38 16.80 -23.71 15.45
C GLU A 38 17.84 -23.16 14.47
N TRP A 39 19.11 -23.17 14.87
CA TRP A 39 20.19 -22.60 14.07
C TRP A 39 20.74 -23.62 13.04
N VAL A 40 21.10 -23.13 11.86
CA VAL A 40 22.01 -23.90 10.99
C VAL A 40 23.40 -23.90 11.61
N TYR A 41 24.26 -24.82 11.15
CA TYR A 41 25.63 -24.90 11.65
C TYR A 41 26.36 -23.55 11.53
N LEU A 42 26.86 -23.01 12.65
CA LEU A 42 27.52 -21.71 12.76
C LEU A 42 26.65 -20.50 12.35
N GLY A 43 25.32 -20.61 12.36
CA GLY A 43 24.43 -19.51 11.95
C GLY A 43 24.51 -18.28 12.87
N GLN A 44 24.61 -18.47 14.18
CA GLN A 44 24.80 -17.36 15.13
C GLN A 44 26.13 -16.65 14.93
N GLU A 45 27.19 -17.42 14.79
CA GLU A 45 28.56 -16.93 14.59
C GLU A 45 28.63 -16.12 13.29
N ARG A 46 27.93 -16.55 12.26
CA ARG A 46 27.84 -15.83 11.00
C ARG A 46 27.17 -14.47 11.15
N MET A 47 26.07 -14.39 11.89
CA MET A 47 25.42 -13.11 12.18
C MET A 47 26.34 -12.15 12.95
N VAL A 48 27.04 -12.63 13.97
CA VAL A 48 28.02 -11.85 14.72
C VAL A 48 29.15 -11.34 13.82
N GLN A 49 29.72 -12.23 13.00
CA GLN A 49 30.78 -11.88 12.06
C GLN A 49 30.38 -10.73 11.14
N VAL A 50 29.16 -10.78 10.56
CA VAL A 50 28.70 -9.72 9.66
C VAL A 50 28.47 -8.41 10.43
N LEU A 51 27.87 -8.48 11.63
CA LEU A 51 27.66 -7.30 12.46
C LEU A 51 28.99 -6.60 12.82
N GLU A 52 30.03 -7.37 13.15
CA GLU A 52 31.36 -6.86 13.44
C GLU A 52 32.02 -6.24 12.19
N MET A 53 32.01 -6.98 11.06
CA MET A 53 32.64 -6.55 9.80
C MET A 53 32.06 -5.27 9.25
N THR A 54 30.73 -5.11 9.36
CA THR A 54 30.00 -3.95 8.81
C THR A 54 29.88 -2.82 9.83
N SER A 55 30.17 -3.08 11.09
CA SER A 55 29.86 -2.17 12.19
C SER A 55 28.37 -1.77 12.20
N ALA A 56 27.49 -2.64 11.77
CA ALA A 56 26.06 -2.40 11.73
C ALA A 56 25.46 -2.17 13.12
N THR A 57 24.29 -1.57 13.18
CA THR A 57 23.52 -1.44 14.42
C THR A 57 22.72 -2.71 14.68
N MET A 58 22.18 -3.30 13.62
CA MET A 58 21.42 -4.54 13.64
C MET A 58 21.69 -5.34 12.37
N VAL A 59 21.72 -6.65 12.49
CA VAL A 59 21.71 -7.58 11.35
C VAL A 59 20.52 -8.52 11.45
N TYR A 60 20.02 -8.96 10.31
CA TYR A 60 18.96 -9.94 10.14
C TYR A 60 19.24 -10.81 8.91
N SER A 61 18.61 -11.97 8.80
CA SER A 61 18.92 -12.91 7.72
C SER A 61 17.67 -13.57 7.14
N ASP A 62 17.87 -14.24 6.01
CA ASP A 62 16.91 -15.20 5.47
C ASP A 62 16.71 -16.38 6.42
N ARG A 63 15.60 -17.08 6.27
CA ARG A 63 15.18 -18.18 7.13
C ARG A 63 14.55 -19.31 6.37
N ILE A 64 14.49 -20.47 7.02
CA ILE A 64 13.73 -21.62 6.55
C ILE A 64 12.48 -21.72 7.41
N GLN A 65 11.31 -21.62 6.80
CA GLN A 65 10.03 -21.80 7.49
C GLN A 65 9.64 -23.27 7.52
N ARG A 66 9.19 -23.71 8.69
CA ARG A 66 8.61 -25.04 8.90
C ARG A 66 7.13 -24.89 9.18
N VAL A 67 6.32 -25.58 8.38
CA VAL A 67 4.90 -25.76 8.67
C VAL A 67 4.74 -27.17 9.21
N GLU A 68 4.35 -27.27 10.49
CA GLU A 68 4.12 -28.55 11.14
C GLU A 68 2.62 -28.86 11.14
N SER A 69 2.26 -30.01 10.56
CA SER A 69 0.92 -30.60 10.68
C SER A 69 1.03 -31.97 11.33
N GLN A 70 -0.11 -32.56 11.75
CA GLN A 70 -0.13 -33.90 12.34
C GLN A 70 0.41 -35.00 11.39
N GLU A 71 0.39 -34.74 10.08
CA GLU A 71 0.74 -35.73 9.04
C GLU A 71 2.00 -35.39 8.25
N SER A 72 2.50 -34.14 8.31
CA SER A 72 3.65 -33.74 7.52
C SER A 72 4.40 -32.55 8.12
N ARG A 73 5.71 -32.55 7.88
CA ARG A 73 6.60 -31.40 8.11
C ARG A 73 7.05 -30.91 6.74
N VAL A 74 6.69 -29.67 6.40
CA VAL A 74 7.09 -29.03 5.15
C VAL A 74 8.06 -27.89 5.48
N GLU A 75 9.21 -27.89 4.82
CA GLU A 75 10.21 -26.84 4.91
C GLU A 75 10.22 -26.03 3.62
N SER A 76 10.27 -24.71 3.75
CA SER A 76 10.34 -23.78 2.62
C SER A 76 11.34 -22.66 2.87
N PHE A 77 12.09 -22.29 1.85
CA PHE A 77 12.98 -21.14 1.89
C PHE A 77 12.15 -19.84 1.94
N ALA A 78 12.40 -19.03 2.95
CA ALA A 78 11.70 -17.77 3.18
C ALA A 78 12.69 -16.61 3.24
N PRO A 79 13.16 -16.11 2.09
CA PRO A 79 14.04 -14.95 2.05
C PRO A 79 13.30 -13.69 2.53
N VAL A 80 14.06 -12.74 3.06
CA VAL A 80 13.63 -11.38 3.34
C VAL A 80 14.24 -10.41 2.31
N ILE A 81 14.01 -9.12 2.45
CA ILE A 81 14.52 -8.11 1.52
C ILE A 81 15.44 -7.11 2.22
N ASP A 82 16.32 -6.49 1.44
CA ASP A 82 17.18 -5.41 1.94
C ASP A 82 16.34 -4.25 2.44
N TYR A 83 16.71 -3.73 3.61
CA TYR A 83 16.10 -2.54 4.17
C TYR A 83 16.47 -1.30 3.36
N GLN A 84 15.49 -0.48 3.05
CA GLN A 84 15.68 0.81 2.39
C GLN A 84 15.26 1.95 3.34
N ILE A 85 15.87 3.12 3.21
CA ILE A 85 15.55 4.28 4.07
C ILE A 85 14.07 4.64 4.07
N GLY A 86 13.36 4.39 2.98
CA GLY A 86 11.93 4.62 2.86
C GLY A 86 11.06 3.42 3.21
N ALA A 87 11.62 2.30 3.68
CA ALA A 87 10.86 1.13 4.11
C ALA A 87 10.13 1.39 5.45
N LEU A 88 9.28 2.44 5.45
CA LEU A 88 8.60 2.94 6.65
C LEU A 88 7.33 2.17 7.00
N ARG A 89 6.89 1.21 6.18
CA ARG A 89 5.73 0.38 6.49
C ARG A 89 5.96 -0.42 7.78
N ASP A 90 4.95 -0.51 8.61
CA ASP A 90 5.04 -1.16 9.95
C ASP A 90 5.14 -2.69 9.87
N ASP A 91 4.77 -3.28 8.73
CA ASP A 91 4.82 -4.72 8.44
C ASP A 91 6.12 -5.19 7.77
N PHE A 92 7.20 -4.38 7.74
CA PHE A 92 8.48 -4.79 7.16
C PHE A 92 9.00 -6.08 7.81
N ASP A 93 9.31 -7.08 7.00
CA ASP A 93 9.76 -8.39 7.47
C ASP A 93 11.29 -8.47 7.60
N PHE A 94 11.77 -8.49 8.84
CA PHE A 94 13.18 -8.76 9.18
C PHE A 94 13.44 -10.24 9.50
N GLY A 95 12.46 -11.13 9.35
CA GLY A 95 12.51 -12.47 9.92
C GLY A 95 12.20 -12.49 11.42
N ALA A 96 12.55 -13.60 12.06
CA ALA A 96 12.27 -13.82 13.48
C ALA A 96 13.45 -13.51 14.41
N VAL A 97 14.63 -13.22 13.86
CA VAL A 97 15.85 -12.99 14.64
C VAL A 97 16.49 -11.65 14.29
N LEU A 98 16.69 -10.81 15.30
CA LEU A 98 17.31 -9.49 15.18
C LEU A 98 18.53 -9.44 16.09
N LEU A 99 19.75 -9.38 15.52
CA LEU A 99 20.98 -9.28 16.30
C LEU A 99 21.48 -7.83 16.32
N TRP A 100 21.61 -7.27 17.51
CA TRP A 100 21.98 -5.87 17.75
C TRP A 100 23.36 -5.73 18.36
N ASP A 101 24.09 -4.69 18.01
CA ASP A 101 25.15 -4.15 18.85
C ASP A 101 24.53 -3.59 20.13
N THR A 102 24.90 -4.15 21.29
CA THR A 102 24.27 -3.79 22.58
C THR A 102 24.47 -2.32 22.94
N LYS A 103 25.64 -1.74 22.66
CA LYS A 103 25.91 -0.33 22.99
C LYS A 103 25.03 0.59 22.13
N LYS A 104 24.89 0.29 20.85
CA LYS A 104 24.05 1.06 19.93
C LYS A 104 22.58 0.90 20.29
N LEU A 105 22.12 -0.32 20.58
CA LEU A 105 20.77 -0.58 21.08
C LEU A 105 20.44 0.30 22.30
N LYS A 106 21.28 0.25 23.35
CA LYS A 106 21.09 1.06 24.57
C LYS A 106 21.07 2.55 24.28
N SER A 107 21.95 3.02 23.39
CA SER A 107 21.99 4.43 22.99
C SER A 107 20.73 4.89 22.26
N ILE A 108 20.12 4.01 21.46
CA ILE A 108 18.85 4.31 20.77
C ILE A 108 17.70 4.29 21.77
N VAL A 109 17.64 3.25 22.62
CA VAL A 109 16.58 3.10 23.64
C VAL A 109 16.56 4.28 24.63
N ALA A 110 17.72 4.79 25.01
CA ALA A 110 17.82 5.96 25.89
C ALA A 110 17.20 7.25 25.28
N ARG A 111 16.98 7.28 23.97
CA ARG A 111 16.35 8.41 23.25
C ARG A 111 14.88 8.14 22.88
N MET A 112 14.33 6.99 23.26
CA MET A 112 12.91 6.70 23.12
C MET A 112 12.15 7.47 24.21
N ASP A 113 11.65 8.65 23.86
CA ASP A 113 11.02 9.62 24.75
C ASP A 113 9.51 9.41 24.92
N LYS A 114 8.90 8.58 24.08
CA LYS A 114 7.46 8.30 24.07
C LYS A 114 7.19 6.86 24.49
N GLU A 115 6.15 6.69 25.31
CA GLU A 115 5.63 5.38 25.69
C GLU A 115 4.57 4.94 24.69
N TYR A 116 4.79 3.77 24.06
CA TYR A 116 3.84 3.07 23.21
C TYR A 116 3.47 1.74 23.84
N GLU A 117 2.25 1.32 23.67
CA GLU A 117 1.79 -0.01 24.08
C GLU A 117 2.07 -1.04 22.98
N TYR A 118 2.01 -0.63 21.70
CA TYR A 118 2.08 -1.52 20.55
C TYR A 118 3.27 -1.23 19.62
N ALA A 119 3.78 0.00 19.58
CA ALA A 119 4.74 0.44 18.57
C ALA A 119 6.21 0.50 19.05
N GLY A 120 6.55 -0.15 20.16
CA GLY A 120 7.91 -0.08 20.76
C GLY A 120 9.01 -0.57 19.82
N LEU A 121 8.87 -1.73 19.18
CA LEU A 121 9.85 -2.25 18.24
C LEU A 121 9.89 -1.41 16.94
N TYR A 122 8.73 -0.89 16.51
CA TYR A 122 8.66 -0.03 15.33
C TYR A 122 9.38 1.31 15.56
N ASP A 123 9.19 1.96 16.72
CA ASP A 123 9.92 3.18 17.09
C ASP A 123 11.43 2.93 17.19
N LEU A 124 11.85 1.83 17.84
CA LEU A 124 13.25 1.41 17.92
C LEU A 124 13.88 1.30 16.52
N ARG A 125 13.21 0.61 15.61
CA ARG A 125 13.68 0.40 14.24
C ARG A 125 13.81 1.72 13.48
N LEU A 126 12.80 2.59 13.53
CA LEU A 126 12.82 3.88 12.85
C LEU A 126 13.95 4.78 13.36
N ARG A 127 14.19 4.78 14.66
CA ARG A 127 15.31 5.54 15.26
C ARG A 127 16.67 4.97 14.86
N ALA A 128 16.77 3.67 14.61
CA ALA A 128 18.00 3.03 14.15
C ALA A 128 18.32 3.32 12.68
N SER A 129 17.32 3.62 11.85
CA SER A 129 17.43 3.65 10.38
C SER A 129 17.40 5.04 9.75
N GLY A 130 17.14 6.11 10.51
CA GLY A 130 16.97 7.44 9.96
C GLY A 130 18.24 8.07 9.39
N PRO A 131 18.16 8.95 8.36
CA PRO A 131 19.31 9.64 7.80
C PRO A 131 20.03 10.54 8.82
N ASN A 132 19.32 11.02 9.83
CA ASN A 132 19.86 11.75 10.97
C ASN A 132 20.03 10.84 12.21
N GLY A 133 19.83 9.53 12.04
CA GLY A 133 20.05 8.54 13.10
C GLY A 133 21.54 8.31 13.39
N LEU A 134 21.85 7.45 14.39
CA LEU A 134 23.23 7.13 14.81
C LEU A 134 24.06 6.40 13.74
N GLY A 135 23.70 6.46 12.46
CA GLY A 135 24.52 5.85 11.45
C GLY A 135 23.83 5.55 10.12
N GLY A 136 22.63 6.12 9.88
CA GLY A 136 21.95 5.97 8.60
C GLY A 136 21.31 4.59 8.36
N TRP A 137 20.63 4.45 7.24
CA TRP A 137 19.90 3.23 6.84
C TRP A 137 20.83 2.01 6.63
N GLU A 138 22.10 2.22 6.33
CA GLU A 138 23.13 1.18 6.16
C GLU A 138 23.42 0.41 7.44
N ASN A 139 22.89 0.86 8.58
CA ASN A 139 23.08 0.19 9.86
C ASN A 139 22.16 -1.01 10.12
N LEU A 140 21.16 -1.22 9.27
CA LEU A 140 20.30 -2.39 9.31
C LEU A 140 20.70 -3.31 8.16
N GLN A 141 21.61 -4.25 8.42
CA GLN A 141 22.21 -5.10 7.40
C GLN A 141 21.44 -6.41 7.22
N HIS A 142 21.04 -6.69 5.99
CA HIS A 142 20.52 -7.98 5.58
C HIS A 142 21.65 -8.94 5.23
N ILE A 143 21.57 -10.17 5.72
CA ILE A 143 22.43 -11.28 5.36
C ILE A 143 21.60 -12.21 4.46
N PRO A 144 21.83 -12.27 3.14
CA PRO A 144 21.06 -13.09 2.22
C PRO A 144 21.50 -14.57 2.31
N GLU A 145 21.50 -15.10 3.52
CA GLU A 145 21.87 -16.46 3.86
C GLU A 145 20.81 -17.03 4.81
N TYR A 146 20.44 -18.32 4.62
CA TYR A 146 19.46 -19.01 5.45
C TYR A 146 20.14 -19.53 6.72
N LEU A 147 20.08 -18.73 7.80
CA LEU A 147 20.87 -18.99 8.99
C LEU A 147 20.10 -19.68 10.11
N TYR A 148 18.79 -19.80 10.02
CA TYR A 148 17.97 -20.47 11.03
C TYR A 148 16.66 -21.01 10.46
N TYR A 149 16.04 -21.89 11.24
CA TYR A 149 14.70 -22.38 11.04
C TYR A 149 13.72 -21.71 11.99
N GLU A 150 12.52 -21.45 11.53
CA GLU A 150 11.40 -20.98 12.35
C GLU A 150 10.12 -21.76 12.05
N VAL A 151 9.26 -21.95 13.09
CA VAL A 151 7.92 -22.52 12.88
C VAL A 151 6.98 -21.40 12.44
N GLU A 152 6.28 -21.60 11.30
CA GLU A 152 5.25 -20.69 10.83
C GLU A 152 3.97 -20.90 11.64
N THR A 153 3.53 -19.89 12.35
CA THR A 153 2.34 -19.93 13.22
C THR A 153 1.13 -19.21 12.63
N ASP A 154 1.35 -18.30 11.67
CA ASP A 154 0.27 -17.59 10.99
C ASP A 154 -0.05 -18.28 9.66
N THR A 155 -1.03 -19.18 9.70
CA THR A 155 -1.48 -19.95 8.54
C THR A 155 -2.52 -19.25 7.67
N ARG A 156 -2.85 -17.98 7.95
CA ARG A 156 -3.77 -17.19 7.09
C ARG A 156 -3.20 -17.04 5.68
N LYS A 157 -4.09 -16.94 4.69
CA LYS A 157 -3.69 -16.66 3.30
C LYS A 157 -3.01 -15.30 3.19
N SER A 158 -2.14 -15.14 2.19
CA SER A 158 -1.42 -13.88 1.93
C SER A 158 -2.36 -12.68 1.76
N GLY A 159 -3.49 -12.87 1.09
CA GLY A 159 -4.50 -11.82 0.90
C GLY A 159 -5.12 -11.32 2.22
N GLU A 160 -5.31 -12.19 3.22
CA GLU A 160 -5.82 -11.79 4.54
C GLU A 160 -4.76 -10.99 5.32
N LYS A 161 -3.50 -11.42 5.28
CA LYS A 161 -2.37 -10.70 5.90
C LYS A 161 -2.19 -9.32 5.28
N LEU A 162 -2.48 -9.17 3.99
CA LEU A 162 -2.30 -7.93 3.25
C LEU A 162 -3.17 -6.77 3.77
N PHE A 163 -4.34 -7.07 4.36
CA PHE A 163 -5.28 -6.06 4.87
C PHE A 163 -5.07 -5.69 6.35
N ASP A 164 -4.10 -6.27 7.06
CA ASP A 164 -3.88 -6.00 8.49
C ASP A 164 -3.68 -4.50 8.79
N TYR A 165 -3.04 -3.76 7.89
CA TYR A 165 -2.75 -2.32 8.05
C TYR A 165 -4.00 -1.41 7.99
N VAL A 166 -5.10 -1.92 7.45
CA VAL A 166 -6.41 -1.22 7.35
C VAL A 166 -7.53 -1.94 8.10
N ASP A 167 -7.25 -3.06 8.75
CA ASP A 167 -8.25 -3.82 9.52
C ASP A 167 -8.76 -2.98 10.70
N PRO A 168 -10.08 -2.63 10.73
CA PRO A 168 -10.62 -1.79 11.81
C PRO A 168 -10.43 -2.36 13.21
N ARG A 169 -10.26 -3.70 13.35
CA ARG A 169 -10.02 -4.36 14.63
C ARG A 169 -8.66 -3.99 15.25
N ASN A 170 -7.71 -3.58 14.41
CA ASN A 170 -6.35 -3.21 14.81
C ASN A 170 -6.16 -1.68 14.93
N ARG A 171 -7.23 -0.89 15.03
CA ARG A 171 -7.15 0.57 14.93
C ARG A 171 -6.22 1.21 15.97
N GLN A 172 -6.20 0.73 17.21
CA GLN A 172 -5.32 1.27 18.24
C GLN A 172 -3.83 1.06 17.91
N VAL A 173 -3.48 -0.11 17.40
CA VAL A 173 -2.12 -0.41 16.91
C VAL A 173 -1.75 0.54 15.77
N GLN A 174 -2.63 0.72 14.80
CA GLN A 174 -2.43 1.61 13.66
C GLN A 174 -2.20 3.07 14.09
N ILE A 175 -2.92 3.56 15.10
CA ILE A 175 -2.75 4.92 15.63
C ILE A 175 -1.34 5.12 16.20
N GLU A 176 -0.83 4.17 16.98
CA GLU A 176 0.52 4.28 17.52
C GLU A 176 1.61 4.18 16.44
N MET A 177 1.44 3.27 15.47
CA MET A 177 2.35 3.17 14.33
C MET A 177 2.37 4.47 13.51
N GLU A 178 1.20 5.11 13.28
CA GLU A 178 1.09 6.41 12.63
C GLU A 178 1.83 7.51 13.43
N GLN A 179 1.70 7.52 14.75
CA GLN A 179 2.41 8.46 15.60
C GLN A 179 3.94 8.29 15.51
N CYS A 180 4.42 7.05 15.46
CA CYS A 180 5.84 6.74 15.29
C CYS A 180 6.38 7.28 13.95
N VAL A 181 5.74 6.95 12.84
CA VAL A 181 6.20 7.42 11.52
C VAL A 181 6.11 8.93 11.40
N THR A 182 5.09 9.55 11.99
CA THR A 182 4.95 11.01 12.03
C THR A 182 6.12 11.67 12.77
N ALA A 183 6.51 11.13 13.93
CA ALA A 183 7.69 11.60 14.67
C ALA A 183 8.98 11.44 13.86
N TYR A 184 9.15 10.29 13.20
CA TYR A 184 10.27 10.03 12.29
C TYR A 184 10.34 11.06 11.15
N LEU A 185 9.22 11.35 10.48
CA LEU A 185 9.17 12.31 9.38
C LEU A 185 9.49 13.73 9.84
N LYS A 186 9.00 14.14 11.02
CA LYS A 186 9.35 15.44 11.63
C LYS A 186 10.85 15.55 11.93
N TYR A 187 11.41 14.52 12.54
CA TYR A 187 12.83 14.48 12.87
C TYR A 187 13.73 14.54 11.63
N ASN A 188 13.31 13.92 10.52
CA ASN A 188 14.08 13.83 9.28
C ASN A 188 13.69 14.91 8.24
N CYS A 189 13.01 15.99 8.63
CA CYS A 189 12.63 17.09 7.73
C CYS A 189 11.80 16.66 6.51
N ALA A 190 10.98 15.62 6.67
CA ALA A 190 10.13 15.06 5.62
C ALA A 190 8.62 15.16 5.93
N TYR A 191 8.27 15.84 7.00
CA TYR A 191 6.90 16.04 7.42
C TYR A 191 6.20 17.09 6.56
N LEU A 192 5.04 16.74 6.03
CA LEU A 192 4.19 17.64 5.25
C LEU A 192 3.20 18.33 6.18
N LEU A 193 3.24 19.66 6.22
CA LEU A 193 2.35 20.46 7.05
C LEU A 193 0.90 20.38 6.55
N PRO A 194 -0.10 20.22 7.44
CA PRO A 194 -1.51 20.27 7.07
C PRO A 194 -1.87 21.57 6.35
N GLY A 195 -2.83 21.50 5.45
CA GLY A 195 -3.38 22.68 4.76
C GLY A 195 -2.45 23.34 3.73
N ARG A 196 -1.21 22.89 3.58
CA ARG A 196 -0.30 23.40 2.55
C ARG A 196 -0.36 22.54 1.30
N TYR A 197 -1.08 23.03 0.30
CA TYR A 197 -1.27 22.36 -0.99
C TYR A 197 -0.91 23.30 -2.14
N LYS A 198 -0.55 22.71 -3.28
CA LYS A 198 -0.41 23.42 -4.55
C LYS A 198 -1.78 23.55 -5.21
N GLU A 199 -1.94 24.57 -6.05
CA GLU A 199 -3.09 24.66 -6.93
C GLU A 199 -3.06 23.52 -7.96
N LEU A 200 -4.25 22.97 -8.23
CA LEU A 200 -4.40 21.98 -9.31
C LEU A 200 -4.12 22.61 -10.67
N PRO A 201 -3.57 21.85 -11.63
CA PRO A 201 -3.48 22.30 -13.00
C PRO A 201 -4.88 22.72 -13.50
N LYS A 202 -4.94 23.82 -14.26
CA LYS A 202 -6.20 24.20 -14.90
C LYS A 202 -6.59 23.15 -15.94
N ALA A 203 -7.88 22.92 -16.08
CA ALA A 203 -8.40 22.15 -17.20
C ALA A 203 -8.43 23.08 -18.43
N ASP A 204 -7.45 22.94 -19.30
CA ASP A 204 -7.40 23.72 -20.55
C ASP A 204 -8.27 23.09 -21.65
N ASP A 205 -8.65 21.82 -21.47
CA ASP A 205 -9.45 21.05 -22.41
C ASP A 205 -10.96 21.12 -22.08
N ILE A 206 -11.79 21.07 -23.13
CA ILE A 206 -13.22 20.79 -23.00
C ILE A 206 -13.37 19.28 -22.95
N TYR A 207 -13.78 18.76 -21.80
CA TYR A 207 -14.00 17.33 -21.61
C TYR A 207 -15.36 16.93 -22.17
N PRO A 208 -15.46 15.80 -22.93
CA PRO A 208 -16.72 15.35 -23.53
C PRO A 208 -17.76 14.93 -22.50
N VAL A 209 -17.29 14.43 -21.34
CA VAL A 209 -18.13 14.02 -20.20
C VAL A 209 -17.49 14.48 -18.88
N THR A 210 -18.29 14.50 -17.81
CA THR A 210 -17.81 14.89 -16.48
C THR A 210 -16.88 13.84 -15.90
N ALA A 211 -17.21 12.56 -16.03
CA ALA A 211 -16.42 11.46 -15.48
C ALA A 211 -16.30 10.30 -16.48
N SER A 212 -15.19 9.55 -16.36
CA SER A 212 -15.03 8.25 -17.02
C SER A 212 -14.80 7.18 -15.96
N VAL A 213 -15.53 6.08 -16.04
CA VAL A 213 -15.18 4.86 -15.32
C VAL A 213 -14.12 4.14 -16.12
N ILE A 214 -12.96 3.87 -15.51
CA ILE A 214 -11.84 3.22 -16.16
C ILE A 214 -11.73 1.78 -15.68
N ILE A 215 -11.80 0.84 -16.63
CA ILE A 215 -11.70 -0.61 -16.38
C ILE A 215 -10.51 -1.16 -17.14
N PRO A 216 -9.32 -1.23 -16.52
CA PRO A 216 -8.21 -1.97 -17.10
C PRO A 216 -8.45 -3.47 -16.99
N CYS A 217 -8.26 -4.24 -18.04
CA CYS A 217 -8.47 -5.68 -18.01
C CYS A 217 -7.40 -6.46 -18.75
N LYS A 218 -7.23 -7.71 -18.36
CA LYS A 218 -6.46 -8.75 -19.05
C LYS A 218 -6.94 -10.11 -18.61
N ASN A 219 -7.47 -10.89 -19.55
CA ASN A 219 -7.99 -12.23 -19.29
C ASN A 219 -9.02 -12.25 -18.15
N ARG A 220 -10.17 -11.65 -18.40
CA ARG A 220 -11.28 -11.48 -17.43
C ARG A 220 -12.64 -11.92 -17.97
N ALA A 221 -12.65 -12.92 -18.87
CA ALA A 221 -13.89 -13.44 -19.46
C ALA A 221 -14.96 -13.81 -18.43
N ARG A 222 -14.55 -14.28 -17.25
CA ARG A 222 -15.46 -14.67 -16.16
C ARG A 222 -16.14 -13.51 -15.44
N THR A 223 -15.54 -12.32 -15.43
CA THR A 223 -15.95 -11.22 -14.52
C THR A 223 -16.22 -9.90 -15.20
N ILE A 224 -15.68 -9.68 -16.41
CA ILE A 224 -15.73 -8.40 -17.10
C ILE A 224 -17.16 -7.91 -17.38
N ALA A 225 -18.09 -8.82 -17.66
CA ALA A 225 -19.49 -8.49 -17.90
C ALA A 225 -20.13 -7.86 -16.65
N ASP A 226 -19.91 -8.42 -15.47
CA ASP A 226 -20.42 -7.90 -14.20
C ASP A 226 -19.89 -6.49 -13.93
N ALA A 227 -18.58 -6.28 -14.13
CA ALA A 227 -17.93 -4.97 -13.94
C ALA A 227 -18.54 -3.92 -14.89
N ILE A 228 -18.67 -4.24 -16.19
CA ILE A 228 -19.26 -3.34 -17.19
C ILE A 228 -20.72 -3.04 -16.86
N HIS A 229 -21.54 -4.04 -16.53
CA HIS A 229 -22.94 -3.82 -16.13
C HIS A 229 -23.04 -2.93 -14.89
N SER A 230 -22.20 -3.17 -13.89
CA SER A 230 -22.14 -2.34 -12.68
C SER A 230 -21.79 -0.88 -12.98
N ALA A 231 -20.92 -0.64 -13.96
CA ALA A 231 -20.56 0.71 -14.40
C ALA A 231 -21.68 1.38 -15.22
N LEU A 232 -22.31 0.67 -16.17
CA LEU A 232 -23.33 1.23 -17.05
C LEU A 232 -24.67 1.48 -16.34
N THR A 233 -24.93 0.82 -15.21
CA THR A 233 -26.13 1.06 -14.39
C THR A 233 -26.04 2.27 -13.48
N GLN A 234 -24.88 2.95 -13.45
CA GLN A 234 -24.71 4.16 -12.65
C GLN A 234 -25.62 5.29 -13.11
N LYS A 235 -26.07 6.11 -12.15
CA LYS A 235 -26.94 7.26 -12.38
C LYS A 235 -26.26 8.54 -11.93
N VAL A 236 -26.20 9.51 -12.84
CA VAL A 236 -25.68 10.85 -12.53
C VAL A 236 -26.76 11.90 -12.75
N ARG A 237 -26.73 12.96 -11.94
CA ARG A 237 -27.72 14.06 -12.03
C ARG A 237 -27.29 15.06 -13.10
N ALA A 238 -28.22 15.58 -13.86
CA ALA A 238 -27.96 16.69 -14.77
C ALA A 238 -27.33 17.89 -14.01
N PRO A 239 -26.35 18.61 -14.57
CA PRO A 239 -25.86 18.50 -15.95
C PRO A 239 -24.73 17.49 -16.15
N TYR A 240 -24.40 16.66 -15.16
CA TYR A 240 -23.28 15.72 -15.22
C TYR A 240 -23.54 14.59 -16.21
N SER A 241 -22.47 14.07 -16.77
CA SER A 241 -22.46 12.93 -17.69
C SER A 241 -21.24 12.07 -17.46
N PHE A 242 -21.30 10.81 -17.88
CA PHE A 242 -20.16 9.90 -17.78
C PHE A 242 -20.11 8.92 -18.95
N ASN A 243 -18.99 8.25 -19.11
CA ASN A 243 -18.79 7.09 -19.98
C ASN A 243 -17.97 6.01 -19.28
N VAL A 244 -17.86 4.84 -19.89
CA VAL A 244 -17.08 3.70 -19.41
C VAL A 244 -16.00 3.38 -20.43
N ILE A 245 -14.74 3.39 -20.02
CA ILE A 245 -13.60 3.09 -20.88
C ILE A 245 -12.95 1.78 -20.41
N VAL A 246 -13.08 0.74 -21.19
CA VAL A 246 -12.41 -0.55 -20.98
C VAL A 246 -11.14 -0.59 -21.79
N VAL A 247 -10.01 -0.80 -21.15
CA VAL A 247 -8.71 -0.96 -21.82
C VAL A 247 -8.22 -2.38 -21.64
N ASP A 248 -8.18 -3.13 -22.71
CA ASP A 248 -7.80 -4.54 -22.75
C ASP A 248 -6.33 -4.71 -23.16
N ASP A 249 -5.51 -5.25 -22.25
CA ASP A 249 -4.09 -5.54 -22.46
C ASP A 249 -3.90 -6.88 -23.24
N ASN A 250 -4.54 -6.99 -24.40
CA ASN A 250 -4.44 -8.12 -25.32
C ASN A 250 -4.87 -9.45 -24.68
N SER A 251 -6.12 -9.51 -24.22
CA SER A 251 -6.72 -10.74 -23.67
C SER A 251 -6.85 -11.85 -24.72
N THR A 252 -6.79 -13.11 -24.27
CA THR A 252 -6.83 -14.32 -25.11
C THR A 252 -7.82 -15.37 -24.63
N ASP A 253 -8.67 -15.06 -23.66
CA ASP A 253 -9.58 -15.97 -22.96
C ASP A 253 -11.06 -15.80 -23.33
N GLY A 254 -11.39 -14.97 -24.34
CA GLY A 254 -12.77 -14.62 -24.68
C GLY A 254 -13.26 -13.29 -24.07
N THR A 255 -12.42 -12.59 -23.31
CA THR A 255 -12.76 -11.27 -22.74
C THR A 255 -13.21 -10.27 -23.80
N LYS A 256 -12.50 -10.22 -24.93
CA LYS A 256 -12.79 -9.32 -26.05
C LYS A 256 -14.19 -9.56 -26.63
N GLU A 257 -14.50 -10.81 -26.92
CA GLU A 257 -15.78 -11.23 -27.52
C GLU A 257 -16.95 -10.84 -26.63
N ILE A 258 -16.82 -11.01 -25.30
CA ILE A 258 -17.84 -10.59 -24.33
C ILE A 258 -18.05 -9.08 -24.36
N ILE A 259 -16.98 -8.27 -24.41
CA ILE A 259 -17.09 -6.82 -24.47
C ILE A 259 -17.76 -6.38 -25.77
N GLU A 260 -17.38 -6.96 -26.92
CA GLU A 260 -17.98 -6.67 -28.23
C GLU A 260 -19.46 -7.06 -28.28
N GLU A 261 -19.86 -8.16 -27.65
CA GLU A 261 -21.28 -8.57 -27.51
C GLU A 261 -22.06 -7.53 -26.67
N LEU A 262 -21.50 -7.03 -25.57
CA LEU A 262 -22.15 -6.00 -24.77
C LEU A 262 -22.30 -4.68 -25.51
N ILE A 263 -21.36 -4.28 -26.35
CA ILE A 263 -21.44 -3.09 -27.18
C ILE A 263 -22.57 -3.22 -28.24
N ASN A 264 -22.70 -4.41 -28.85
CA ASN A 264 -23.62 -4.64 -29.95
C ASN A 264 -24.99 -5.11 -29.50
N GLY A 265 -25.13 -5.73 -28.35
CA GLY A 265 -26.31 -6.51 -27.96
C GLY A 265 -27.34 -5.76 -27.14
N ASP A 266 -26.99 -4.68 -26.48
CA ASP A 266 -27.91 -4.02 -25.54
C ASP A 266 -28.08 -2.53 -25.85
N ALA A 267 -29.06 -2.23 -26.72
CA ALA A 267 -29.47 -0.86 -27.05
C ALA A 267 -29.92 -0.05 -25.80
N ALA A 268 -30.30 -0.73 -24.70
CA ALA A 268 -30.68 -0.09 -23.45
C ALA A 268 -29.44 0.38 -22.66
N LEU A 269 -28.30 -0.29 -22.81
CA LEU A 269 -27.04 0.12 -22.17
C LEU A 269 -26.37 1.29 -22.90
N ASN A 270 -26.61 1.45 -24.22
CA ASN A 270 -26.01 2.50 -25.06
C ASN A 270 -26.77 3.82 -25.09
N GLY A 271 -27.89 3.98 -24.40
CA GLY A 271 -28.79 5.10 -24.65
C GLY A 271 -29.10 6.07 -23.52
N ALA A 272 -28.99 5.67 -22.28
CA ALA A 272 -29.48 6.49 -21.17
C ALA A 272 -28.43 7.00 -20.19
N ASN A 273 -27.32 6.29 -19.97
CA ASN A 273 -26.45 6.55 -18.82
C ASN A 273 -24.95 6.54 -19.08
N GLY A 274 -24.48 6.36 -20.31
CA GLY A 274 -23.07 6.40 -20.62
C GLY A 274 -22.68 5.53 -21.82
N GLU A 275 -21.73 6.00 -22.61
CA GLU A 275 -21.16 5.26 -23.74
C GLU A 275 -20.14 4.24 -23.23
N LEU A 276 -20.19 3.00 -23.72
CA LEU A 276 -19.16 2.00 -23.51
C LEU A 276 -18.09 2.11 -24.60
N ILE A 277 -16.88 2.44 -24.19
CA ILE A 277 -15.72 2.61 -25.06
C ILE A 277 -14.77 1.44 -24.83
N TYR A 278 -14.49 0.67 -25.87
CA TYR A 278 -13.51 -0.41 -25.84
C TYR A 278 -12.23 0.00 -26.55
N ILE A 279 -11.09 -0.18 -25.90
CA ILE A 279 -9.76 0.10 -26.43
C ILE A 279 -8.94 -1.19 -26.32
N ALA A 280 -8.82 -1.89 -27.43
CA ALA A 280 -7.91 -3.04 -27.54
C ALA A 280 -6.47 -2.56 -27.69
N GLN A 281 -5.57 -3.06 -26.83
CA GLN A 281 -4.14 -2.84 -27.00
C GLN A 281 -3.58 -3.77 -28.08
N ASP A 282 -2.52 -3.33 -28.69
CA ASP A 282 -1.75 -4.14 -29.63
C ASP A 282 -0.89 -5.19 -28.87
N LYS A 283 0.15 -5.71 -29.51
CA LYS A 283 1.04 -6.70 -28.90
C LYS A 283 2.01 -6.13 -27.87
N THR A 284 1.98 -4.83 -27.64
CA THR A 284 2.87 -4.16 -26.69
C THR A 284 2.32 -4.37 -25.28
N TRP A 285 3.18 -4.85 -24.40
CA TRP A 285 2.80 -5.03 -23.00
C TRP A 285 2.74 -3.69 -22.27
N HIS A 286 1.55 -3.32 -21.78
CA HIS A 286 1.33 -2.06 -21.08
C HIS A 286 1.18 -2.21 -19.56
N ALA A 287 0.85 -3.41 -19.09
CA ALA A 287 0.45 -3.66 -17.71
C ALA A 287 -0.70 -2.74 -17.25
N ILE A 288 -1.12 -2.87 -15.99
CA ILE A 288 -2.25 -2.09 -15.46
C ILE A 288 -1.99 -0.57 -15.50
N GLY A 289 -0.78 -0.14 -15.13
CA GLY A 289 -0.41 1.28 -15.16
C GLY A 289 -0.39 1.87 -16.58
N GLY A 290 0.08 1.09 -17.56
CA GLY A 290 0.04 1.50 -18.97
C GLY A 290 -1.40 1.60 -19.51
N ASN A 291 -2.28 0.67 -19.13
CA ASN A 291 -3.70 0.73 -19.49
C ASN A 291 -4.40 1.98 -18.92
N TRP A 292 -4.07 2.35 -17.69
CA TRP A 292 -4.53 3.61 -17.12
C TRP A 292 -4.07 4.83 -17.95
N ASN A 293 -2.80 4.86 -18.38
CA ASN A 293 -2.27 5.93 -19.22
C ASN A 293 -3.01 6.00 -20.56
N VAL A 294 -3.29 4.86 -21.18
CA VAL A 294 -4.06 4.81 -22.43
C VAL A 294 -5.44 5.42 -22.22
N ALA A 295 -6.15 5.03 -21.15
CA ALA A 295 -7.49 5.53 -20.87
C ALA A 295 -7.51 7.05 -20.60
N ILE A 296 -6.64 7.55 -19.74
CA ILE A 296 -6.66 8.97 -19.36
C ILE A 296 -6.18 9.91 -20.48
N HIS A 297 -5.41 9.41 -21.44
CA HIS A 297 -4.98 10.18 -22.61
C HIS A 297 -5.93 10.02 -23.82
N ASP A 298 -6.92 9.13 -23.76
CA ASP A 298 -7.96 9.07 -24.79
C ASP A 298 -8.77 10.38 -24.80
N PRO A 299 -9.04 10.96 -25.98
CA PRO A 299 -9.80 12.22 -26.08
C PRO A 299 -11.24 12.11 -25.57
N ARG A 300 -11.78 10.91 -25.45
CA ARG A 300 -13.13 10.65 -24.90
C ARG A 300 -13.14 10.57 -23.37
N CYS A 301 -11.97 10.56 -22.69
CA CYS A 301 -11.89 10.54 -21.24
C CYS A 301 -12.45 11.82 -20.64
N GLY A 302 -13.22 11.67 -19.55
CA GLY A 302 -13.83 12.77 -18.81
C GLY A 302 -12.84 13.57 -17.96
N LYS A 303 -13.35 14.63 -17.32
CA LYS A 303 -12.60 15.48 -16.39
C LYS A 303 -12.14 14.70 -15.14
N TYR A 304 -12.92 13.71 -14.71
CA TYR A 304 -12.61 12.81 -13.61
C TYR A 304 -12.49 11.38 -14.13
N ALA A 305 -11.51 10.62 -13.64
CA ALA A 305 -11.35 9.20 -13.93
C ALA A 305 -11.61 8.41 -12.64
N ILE A 306 -12.55 7.46 -12.67
CA ILE A 306 -12.98 6.68 -11.51
C ILE A 306 -12.64 5.22 -11.75
N GLN A 307 -11.94 4.59 -10.79
CA GLN A 307 -11.52 3.19 -10.87
C GLN A 307 -12.69 2.24 -10.77
N LEU A 308 -12.64 1.21 -11.62
CA LEU A 308 -13.34 -0.05 -11.43
C LEU A 308 -12.44 -1.19 -11.92
N ASP A 309 -12.09 -2.11 -11.03
CA ASP A 309 -11.30 -3.28 -11.39
C ASP A 309 -12.18 -4.29 -12.14
N SER A 310 -11.61 -5.00 -13.09
CA SER A 310 -12.35 -5.86 -14.02
C SER A 310 -12.98 -7.11 -13.39
N ASP A 311 -12.74 -7.35 -12.12
CA ASP A 311 -13.30 -8.44 -11.31
C ASP A 311 -14.16 -7.95 -10.13
N ASP A 312 -14.34 -6.63 -9.99
CA ASP A 312 -15.11 -5.98 -8.92
C ASP A 312 -16.41 -5.34 -9.44
N THR A 313 -17.21 -4.77 -8.53
CA THR A 313 -18.43 -4.04 -8.87
C THR A 313 -18.61 -2.81 -7.98
N TYR A 314 -19.32 -1.79 -8.47
CA TYR A 314 -19.78 -0.72 -7.59
C TYR A 314 -20.84 -1.23 -6.63
N PHE A 315 -20.92 -0.61 -5.45
CA PHE A 315 -21.84 -1.03 -4.40
C PHE A 315 -23.30 -0.77 -4.76
N ASP A 316 -23.58 0.41 -5.35
CA ASP A 316 -24.90 0.83 -5.78
C ASP A 316 -24.84 1.70 -7.06
N GLU A 317 -26.00 2.15 -7.54
CA GLU A 317 -26.13 2.96 -8.75
C GLU A 317 -25.71 4.44 -8.60
N THR A 318 -25.19 4.85 -7.43
CA THR A 318 -24.86 6.25 -7.10
C THR A 318 -23.37 6.50 -6.93
N THR A 319 -22.53 5.48 -7.06
CA THR A 319 -21.07 5.59 -6.81
C THR A 319 -20.43 6.68 -7.66
N VAL A 320 -20.69 6.71 -8.97
CA VAL A 320 -20.11 7.73 -9.87
C VAL A 320 -20.56 9.13 -9.45
N GLN A 321 -21.84 9.31 -9.07
CA GLN A 321 -22.33 10.59 -8.59
C GLN A 321 -21.64 11.04 -7.29
N LYS A 322 -21.41 10.11 -6.34
CA LYS A 322 -20.71 10.41 -5.08
C LYS A 322 -19.28 10.89 -5.33
N PHE A 323 -18.56 10.30 -6.31
CA PHE A 323 -17.24 10.79 -6.70
C PHE A 323 -17.28 12.18 -7.32
N ILE A 324 -18.23 12.45 -8.23
CA ILE A 324 -18.42 13.78 -8.82
C ILE A 324 -18.69 14.80 -7.72
N ASP A 325 -19.62 14.51 -6.81
CA ASP A 325 -19.97 15.40 -5.70
C ASP A 325 -18.76 15.72 -4.82
N ALA A 326 -17.95 14.72 -4.48
CA ALA A 326 -16.74 14.90 -3.69
C ALA A 326 -15.73 15.82 -4.40
N PHE A 327 -15.50 15.64 -5.70
CA PHE A 327 -14.58 16.51 -6.46
C PHE A 327 -15.10 17.94 -6.60
N GLU A 328 -16.40 18.13 -6.79
CA GLU A 328 -16.98 19.48 -6.95
C GLU A 328 -17.08 20.23 -5.61
N ALA A 329 -17.28 19.52 -4.49
CA ALA A 329 -17.24 20.10 -3.15
C ALA A 329 -15.82 20.58 -2.78
N GLY A 330 -14.81 19.74 -3.02
CA GLY A 330 -13.43 20.05 -2.62
C GLY A 330 -13.25 20.09 -1.10
N LEU A 331 -12.14 20.69 -0.64
CA LEU A 331 -11.88 20.98 0.78
C LEU A 331 -12.69 22.17 1.26
N GLU A 332 -13.20 22.07 2.49
CA GLU A 332 -13.80 23.22 3.16
C GLU A 332 -12.77 24.37 3.35
N PRO A 333 -13.18 25.64 3.23
CA PRO A 333 -12.25 26.78 3.27
C PRO A 333 -11.39 26.86 4.55
N GLU A 334 -11.90 26.34 5.68
CA GLU A 334 -11.20 26.32 6.95
C GLU A 334 -10.05 25.29 7.00
N GLN A 335 -10.08 24.30 6.11
CA GLN A 335 -9.10 23.19 6.05
C GLN A 335 -7.91 23.49 5.14
N ALA A 336 -7.95 24.56 4.36
CA ALA A 336 -6.90 24.91 3.43
C ALA A 336 -6.55 26.41 3.51
N ILE A 337 -5.26 26.72 3.38
CA ILE A 337 -4.78 28.12 3.27
C ILE A 337 -5.30 28.77 1.96
N HIS A 338 -5.58 27.95 0.95
CA HIS A 338 -6.20 28.32 -0.32
C HIS A 338 -7.31 27.31 -0.65
N SER A 339 -8.37 27.75 -1.33
CA SER A 339 -9.43 26.86 -1.84
C SER A 339 -8.78 25.73 -2.65
N ALA A 340 -8.77 24.53 -2.09
CA ALA A 340 -8.13 23.40 -2.71
C ALA A 340 -9.18 22.35 -3.13
N ARG A 341 -9.23 22.09 -4.44
CA ARG A 341 -9.96 20.95 -4.98
C ARG A 341 -9.12 19.70 -4.84
N TYR A 342 -9.76 18.55 -4.71
CA TYR A 342 -9.07 17.28 -4.58
C TYR A 342 -8.36 16.88 -5.89
N GLY A 343 -7.11 16.46 -5.78
CA GLY A 343 -6.38 15.80 -6.87
C GLY A 343 -6.77 14.33 -7.04
N MET A 344 -7.23 13.72 -5.95
CA MET A 344 -7.68 12.34 -5.85
C MET A 344 -8.76 12.23 -4.78
N VAL A 345 -9.67 11.27 -4.92
CA VAL A 345 -10.69 10.91 -3.92
C VAL A 345 -10.61 9.41 -3.68
N ILE A 346 -10.62 8.99 -2.42
CA ILE A 346 -10.62 7.59 -2.00
C ILE A 346 -12.01 7.22 -1.51
N GLY A 347 -12.56 6.12 -2.01
CA GLY A 347 -13.82 5.54 -1.56
C GLY A 347 -13.65 4.56 -0.39
N THR A 348 -14.76 4.06 0.10
CA THR A 348 -14.87 2.97 1.06
C THR A 348 -15.34 1.72 0.33
N TYR A 349 -14.75 0.56 0.63
CA TYR A 349 -15.16 -0.69 0.01
C TYR A 349 -15.58 -1.76 1.02
N GLN A 350 -16.33 -2.72 0.54
CA GLN A 350 -16.71 -3.91 1.28
C GLN A 350 -16.04 -5.13 0.63
N LEU A 351 -15.48 -6.01 1.45
CA LEU A 351 -14.96 -7.29 0.97
C LEU A 351 -16.11 -8.27 0.79
N THR A 352 -16.22 -8.88 -0.40
CA THR A 352 -17.24 -9.88 -0.71
C THR A 352 -16.63 -11.09 -1.41
N ASN A 353 -17.34 -12.20 -1.42
CA ASN A 353 -17.10 -13.29 -2.36
C ASN A 353 -17.81 -13.02 -3.69
N MET A 354 -17.68 -13.93 -4.67
CA MET A 354 -18.33 -13.81 -5.98
C MET A 354 -19.86 -13.89 -5.92
N ALA A 355 -20.44 -14.41 -4.83
CA ALA A 355 -21.88 -14.44 -4.61
C ALA A 355 -22.41 -13.16 -3.95
N GLY A 356 -21.54 -12.18 -3.63
CA GLY A 356 -21.90 -10.92 -2.97
C GLY A 356 -22.01 -11.03 -1.45
N GLU A 357 -21.63 -12.17 -0.84
CA GLU A 357 -21.62 -12.33 0.61
C GLU A 357 -20.39 -11.64 1.22
N THR A 358 -20.62 -10.88 2.30
CA THR A 358 -19.54 -10.14 2.99
C THR A 358 -18.53 -11.07 3.63
N LEU A 359 -17.25 -10.81 3.39
CA LEU A 359 -16.11 -11.52 3.98
C LEU A 359 -15.43 -10.67 5.07
N PRO A 360 -14.87 -11.28 6.12
CA PRO A 360 -14.05 -10.56 7.09
C PRO A 360 -12.83 -9.86 6.44
N PRO A 361 -12.46 -8.66 6.92
CA PRO A 361 -13.00 -7.91 8.05
C PRO A 361 -14.27 -7.11 7.72
N GLY A 362 -14.85 -7.22 6.54
CA GLY A 362 -16.06 -6.54 6.12
C GLY A 362 -15.77 -5.22 5.40
N VAL A 363 -16.15 -4.12 5.99
CA VAL A 363 -15.97 -2.77 5.41
C VAL A 363 -14.57 -2.24 5.73
N ILE A 364 -13.91 -1.74 4.70
CA ILE A 364 -12.63 -1.03 4.79
C ILE A 364 -12.89 0.44 4.49
N ASP A 365 -12.87 1.27 5.51
CA ASP A 365 -13.26 2.68 5.45
C ASP A 365 -12.10 3.66 5.38
N HIS A 366 -10.87 3.16 5.38
CA HIS A 366 -9.63 3.95 5.31
C HIS A 366 -9.57 5.12 6.31
N ARG A 367 -10.03 4.92 7.56
CA ARG A 367 -9.95 5.94 8.62
C ARG A 367 -8.54 6.33 8.99
N GLU A 368 -7.55 5.54 8.57
CA GLU A 368 -6.14 5.89 8.68
C GLU A 368 -5.75 7.10 7.80
N TRP A 369 -6.58 7.46 6.83
CA TRP A 369 -6.41 8.68 6.05
C TRP A 369 -7.19 9.82 6.71
N THR A 370 -6.51 10.70 7.41
CA THR A 370 -7.09 11.91 8.00
C THR A 370 -6.65 13.15 7.22
N ASP A 371 -7.44 14.21 7.25
CA ASP A 371 -7.17 15.44 6.49
C ASP A 371 -5.88 16.13 6.97
N ASP A 372 -5.56 16.03 8.25
CA ASP A 372 -4.37 16.63 8.85
C ASP A 372 -3.10 15.78 8.67
N ASN A 373 -3.18 14.45 8.68
CA ASN A 373 -2.00 13.59 8.70
C ASN A 373 -1.98 12.46 7.65
N GLY A 374 -3.04 12.22 6.91
CA GLY A 374 -3.11 11.15 5.91
C GLY A 374 -1.93 11.18 4.92
N ARG A 375 -1.50 12.39 4.51
CA ARG A 375 -0.33 12.61 3.63
C ARG A 375 0.97 12.03 4.20
N ASN A 376 1.15 12.10 5.51
CA ASN A 376 2.34 11.58 6.20
C ASN A 376 2.19 10.10 6.46
N ASN A 377 1.01 9.66 6.87
CA ASN A 377 0.68 8.24 7.08
C ASN A 377 0.77 7.43 5.78
N ALA A 378 0.61 8.06 4.61
CA ALA A 378 0.76 7.42 3.30
C ALA A 378 2.09 6.66 3.12
N LEU A 379 3.16 7.08 3.80
CA LEU A 379 4.45 6.37 3.76
C LEU A 379 4.48 5.10 4.64
N ARG A 380 3.53 4.95 5.58
CA ARG A 380 3.42 3.76 6.44
C ARG A 380 2.55 2.67 5.82
N ILE A 381 1.42 3.06 5.23
CA ILE A 381 0.41 2.13 4.72
C ILE A 381 0.81 1.51 3.38
N ASN A 382 0.22 0.37 3.04
CA ASN A 382 0.57 -0.39 1.83
C ASN A 382 -0.28 -0.04 0.60
N GLY A 383 -1.31 0.78 0.73
CA GLY A 383 -2.17 1.20 -0.36
C GLY A 383 -2.94 2.46 0.00
N LEU A 384 -3.45 3.16 -0.99
CA LEU A 384 -4.29 4.34 -0.85
C LEU A 384 -5.68 4.05 -1.41
N GLY A 385 -6.38 3.15 -0.75
CA GLY A 385 -7.77 2.80 -1.05
C GLY A 385 -7.98 1.86 -2.22
N ALA A 386 -9.22 1.59 -2.43
CA ALA A 386 -10.04 1.27 -3.57
C ALA A 386 -11.48 1.66 -3.16
N PRO A 387 -12.34 2.13 -4.07
CA PRO A 387 -11.97 2.64 -5.38
C PRO A 387 -11.34 4.04 -5.27
N ARG A 388 -10.68 4.47 -6.33
CA ARG A 388 -10.05 5.80 -6.42
C ARG A 388 -10.66 6.59 -7.56
N GLY A 389 -10.86 7.88 -7.31
CA GLY A 389 -11.17 8.85 -8.35
C GLY A 389 -9.99 9.82 -8.51
N PHE A 390 -9.78 10.33 -9.71
CA PHE A 390 -8.65 11.21 -10.03
C PHE A 390 -9.11 12.41 -10.86
N TYR A 391 -8.51 13.57 -10.61
CA TYR A 391 -8.62 14.72 -11.48
C TYR A 391 -7.70 14.53 -12.69
N VAL A 392 -8.28 14.31 -13.87
CA VAL A 392 -7.57 13.89 -15.10
C VAL A 392 -6.49 14.89 -15.54
N PRO A 393 -6.66 16.23 -15.49
CA PRO A 393 -5.59 17.15 -15.86
C PRO A 393 -4.32 16.94 -15.02
N LEU A 394 -4.46 16.69 -13.72
CA LEU A 394 -3.32 16.36 -12.85
C LEU A 394 -2.74 14.99 -13.21
N LEU A 395 -3.60 13.99 -13.38
CA LEU A 395 -3.17 12.62 -13.66
C LEU A 395 -2.38 12.51 -14.96
N ARG A 396 -2.76 13.28 -16.00
CA ARG A 396 -2.03 13.40 -17.29
C ARG A 396 -0.63 14.00 -17.12
N THR A 397 -0.38 14.83 -16.12
CA THR A 397 0.96 15.37 -15.83
C THR A 397 1.82 14.39 -15.05
N ILE A 398 1.23 13.53 -14.24
CA ILE A 398 1.93 12.55 -13.38
C ILE A 398 2.22 11.28 -14.17
N ASN A 399 1.20 10.73 -14.81
CA ASN A 399 1.14 9.41 -15.43
C ASN A 399 1.37 8.24 -14.45
N TYR A 400 0.85 7.09 -14.81
CA TYR A 400 1.11 5.86 -14.09
C TYR A 400 2.46 5.25 -14.50
N PRO A 401 3.23 4.68 -13.57
CA PRO A 401 4.36 3.82 -13.96
C PRO A 401 3.84 2.56 -14.65
N THR A 402 4.50 2.15 -15.73
CA THR A 402 4.15 0.94 -16.49
C THR A 402 4.63 -0.29 -15.74
N THR A 403 3.83 -0.72 -14.76
CA THR A 403 4.13 -1.87 -13.90
C THR A 403 2.85 -2.63 -13.56
N LYS A 404 3.00 -3.89 -13.12
CA LYS A 404 1.89 -4.76 -12.73
C LYS A 404 1.44 -4.56 -11.28
N TYR A 405 2.22 -3.85 -10.45
CA TYR A 405 1.96 -3.75 -9.03
C TYR A 405 2.55 -2.46 -8.47
N GLY A 406 1.78 -1.77 -7.62
CA GLY A 406 2.20 -0.56 -6.94
C GLY A 406 2.18 0.70 -7.81
N GLU A 407 1.61 0.64 -9.02
CA GLU A 407 1.39 1.77 -9.92
C GLU A 407 0.45 2.80 -9.29
N ASP A 408 -0.60 2.33 -8.65
CA ASP A 408 -1.59 3.11 -7.92
C ASP A 408 -0.97 3.80 -6.69
N TYR A 409 -0.15 3.08 -5.95
CA TYR A 409 0.56 3.62 -4.80
C TYR A 409 1.56 4.71 -5.20
N ALA A 410 2.27 4.53 -6.31
CA ALA A 410 3.18 5.53 -6.88
C ALA A 410 2.47 6.85 -7.20
N VAL A 411 1.32 6.76 -7.89
CA VAL A 411 0.49 7.92 -8.24
C VAL A 411 -0.08 8.57 -6.97
N GLY A 412 -0.63 7.77 -6.06
CA GLY A 412 -1.20 8.26 -4.81
C GLY A 412 -0.16 8.99 -3.93
N LEU A 413 1.05 8.45 -3.77
CA LEU A 413 2.15 9.13 -3.07
C LEU A 413 2.51 10.46 -3.74
N ARG A 414 2.62 10.47 -5.08
CA ARG A 414 2.95 11.68 -5.82
C ARG A 414 1.88 12.76 -5.65
N ILE A 415 0.60 12.39 -5.68
CA ILE A 415 -0.50 13.32 -5.44
C ILE A 415 -0.46 13.81 -3.99
N SER A 416 -0.34 12.89 -3.02
CA SER A 416 -0.39 13.20 -1.59
C SER A 416 0.66 14.22 -1.15
N ARG A 417 1.80 14.31 -1.84
CA ARG A 417 2.85 15.28 -1.51
C ARG A 417 2.41 16.72 -1.74
N ASP A 418 1.70 16.98 -2.83
CA ASP A 418 1.43 18.34 -3.28
C ASP A 418 -0.05 18.73 -3.24
N TYR A 419 -0.98 17.76 -3.27
CA TYR A 419 -2.41 18.00 -3.47
C TYR A 419 -3.26 17.29 -2.42
N PRO A 420 -4.45 17.82 -2.09
CA PRO A 420 -5.33 17.17 -1.14
C PRO A 420 -5.97 15.92 -1.75
N ILE A 421 -6.25 14.94 -0.88
CA ILE A 421 -6.97 13.71 -1.20
C ILE A 421 -8.26 13.68 -0.38
N GLY A 422 -9.40 13.63 -1.06
CA GLY A 422 -10.72 13.57 -0.45
C GLY A 422 -11.13 12.14 -0.09
N ARG A 423 -12.23 12.03 0.66
CA ARG A 423 -12.76 10.76 1.17
C ARG A 423 -14.26 10.63 0.94
N ILE A 424 -14.71 9.42 0.60
CA ILE A 424 -16.10 9.00 0.62
C ILE A 424 -16.23 7.89 1.67
N TYR A 425 -16.94 8.20 2.77
CA TYR A 425 -17.09 7.27 3.90
C TYR A 425 -18.20 6.24 3.70
N ASP A 426 -19.15 6.52 2.78
CA ASP A 426 -20.13 5.52 2.37
C ASP A 426 -19.44 4.38 1.62
N VAL A 427 -19.96 3.17 1.79
CA VAL A 427 -19.53 2.03 0.95
C VAL A 427 -19.94 2.32 -0.49
N VAL A 428 -18.99 2.32 -1.41
CA VAL A 428 -19.19 2.60 -2.83
C VAL A 428 -18.67 1.48 -3.75
N TYR A 429 -18.08 0.42 -3.17
CA TYR A 429 -17.38 -0.59 -3.96
C TYR A 429 -17.44 -1.96 -3.30
N ASN A 430 -17.62 -3.02 -4.08
CA ASN A 430 -17.51 -4.41 -3.66
C ASN A 430 -16.21 -4.98 -4.22
N CYS A 431 -15.21 -5.16 -3.34
CA CYS A 431 -13.97 -5.84 -3.67
C CYS A 431 -14.19 -7.34 -3.55
N ARG A 432 -14.31 -8.02 -4.71
CA ARG A 432 -14.66 -9.44 -4.78
C ARG A 432 -13.43 -10.32 -4.63
N ARG A 433 -13.45 -11.22 -3.64
CA ARG A 433 -12.35 -12.14 -3.37
C ARG A 433 -12.64 -13.51 -3.97
N TRP A 434 -11.70 -13.98 -4.79
CA TRP A 434 -11.75 -15.26 -5.45
C TRP A 434 -10.33 -15.81 -5.73
N GLU A 435 -10.24 -17.04 -6.23
CA GLU A 435 -8.97 -17.75 -6.39
C GLU A 435 -7.97 -17.09 -7.36
N ASP A 436 -8.46 -16.32 -8.35
CA ASP A 436 -7.62 -15.66 -9.36
C ASP A 436 -7.32 -14.19 -9.08
N ASN A 437 -7.61 -13.68 -7.88
CA ASN A 437 -7.13 -12.36 -7.49
C ASN A 437 -5.60 -12.34 -7.55
N SER A 438 -5.04 -11.27 -8.09
CA SER A 438 -3.59 -11.12 -8.30
C SER A 438 -2.76 -11.16 -7.02
N ASP A 439 -3.37 -10.95 -5.86
CA ASP A 439 -2.75 -10.98 -4.53
C ASP A 439 -3.09 -12.22 -3.70
N ALA A 440 -4.03 -13.09 -4.16
CA ALA A 440 -4.51 -14.22 -3.37
C ALA A 440 -3.46 -15.34 -3.22
N ASN A 441 -2.60 -15.54 -4.21
CA ASN A 441 -1.65 -16.63 -4.31
C ASN A 441 -0.20 -16.19 -4.55
N CYS A 442 0.16 -14.98 -4.08
CA CYS A 442 1.55 -14.54 -4.18
C CYS A 442 2.45 -15.43 -3.30
N ASP A 443 3.44 -16.07 -3.93
CA ASP A 443 4.53 -16.69 -3.19
C ASP A 443 5.41 -15.61 -2.51
N ILE A 444 6.28 -16.03 -1.60
CA ILE A 444 7.14 -15.12 -0.85
C ILE A 444 8.08 -14.32 -1.75
N ILE A 445 8.51 -14.86 -2.85
CA ILE A 445 9.42 -14.20 -3.82
C ILE A 445 8.67 -13.06 -4.53
N ALA A 446 7.46 -13.34 -5.02
CA ALA A 446 6.60 -12.32 -5.65
C ALA A 446 6.23 -11.23 -4.66
N MET A 447 5.86 -11.59 -3.42
CA MET A 447 5.54 -10.66 -2.34
C MET A 447 6.75 -9.77 -2.00
N ASN A 448 7.93 -10.35 -1.86
CA ASN A 448 9.17 -9.62 -1.58
C ASN A 448 9.52 -8.64 -2.70
N ARG A 449 9.40 -9.06 -3.97
CA ARG A 449 9.62 -8.17 -5.12
C ARG A 449 8.66 -6.98 -5.11
N ASN A 450 7.37 -7.23 -4.84
CA ASN A 450 6.34 -6.20 -4.77
C ASN A 450 6.61 -5.23 -3.61
N ASN A 451 6.93 -5.74 -2.44
CA ASN A 451 7.28 -4.94 -1.27
C ASN A 451 8.57 -4.13 -1.47
N TRP A 452 9.60 -4.74 -2.07
CA TRP A 452 10.85 -4.04 -2.40
C TRP A 452 10.59 -2.85 -3.33
N TYR A 453 9.73 -3.03 -4.34
CA TYR A 453 9.36 -1.94 -5.24
C TYR A 453 8.59 -0.83 -4.53
N LYS A 454 7.59 -1.16 -3.70
CA LYS A 454 6.88 -0.15 -2.90
C LYS A 454 7.79 0.57 -1.91
N ASP A 455 8.74 -0.13 -1.28
CA ASP A 455 9.74 0.49 -0.41
C ASP A 455 10.67 1.41 -1.19
N ARG A 456 10.95 1.11 -2.46
CA ARG A 456 11.68 2.01 -3.37
C ARG A 456 10.87 3.27 -3.69
N LEU A 457 9.57 3.15 -3.94
CA LEU A 457 8.68 4.31 -4.13
C LEU A 457 8.66 5.22 -2.89
N ARG A 458 8.55 4.62 -1.70
CA ARG A 458 8.62 5.35 -0.42
C ARG A 458 9.97 6.05 -0.23
N THR A 459 11.05 5.38 -0.63
CA THR A 459 12.42 5.94 -0.56
C THR A 459 12.53 7.19 -1.44
N TRP A 460 12.05 7.14 -2.66
CA TRP A 460 12.06 8.30 -3.56
C TRP A 460 11.16 9.43 -3.03
N GLU A 461 9.99 9.09 -2.49
CA GLU A 461 9.10 10.09 -1.91
C GLU A 461 9.73 10.76 -0.67
N LEU A 462 10.33 9.97 0.23
CA LEU A 462 11.03 10.48 1.40
C LEU A 462 12.17 11.43 1.00
N GLN A 463 13.00 11.03 0.05
CA GLN A 463 14.08 11.87 -0.50
C GLN A 463 13.55 13.16 -1.13
N ALA A 464 12.44 13.08 -1.89
CA ALA A 464 11.82 14.25 -2.50
C ALA A 464 11.32 15.26 -1.44
N ARG A 465 10.76 14.76 -0.31
CA ARG A 465 10.31 15.61 0.80
C ARG A 465 11.48 16.29 1.51
N ILE A 466 12.54 15.54 1.81
CA ILE A 466 13.77 16.08 2.43
C ILE A 466 14.40 17.14 1.52
N ASN A 467 14.54 16.87 0.24
CA ASN A 467 15.11 17.82 -0.73
C ASN A 467 14.25 19.08 -0.85
N ALA A 468 12.92 18.96 -0.83
CA ALA A 468 12.03 20.12 -0.85
C ALA A 468 12.19 20.99 0.39
N PHE A 469 12.38 20.39 1.58
CA PHE A 469 12.63 21.11 2.82
C PHE A 469 13.96 21.84 2.83
N VAL A 470 15.03 21.22 2.32
CA VAL A 470 16.37 21.82 2.27
C VAL A 470 16.42 23.01 1.32
N ASN A 471 15.59 23.00 0.26
CA ASN A 471 15.56 24.06 -0.77
C ASN A 471 14.49 25.13 -0.53
N SER A 472 13.72 25.06 0.56
CA SER A 472 12.69 26.03 0.97
C SER A 472 13.22 27.03 1.99
#